data_a4b7e9a035e32336e7224eff1bf69828
#
_entry.id   a4b7e9a035e32336e7224eff1bf69828
#
_cell.length_a   1.000
_cell.length_b   1.000
_cell.length_c   1.000
_cell.angle_alpha   90.00
_cell.angle_beta   90.00
_cell.angle_gamma   90.00
#
_symmetry.space_group_name_H-M   'P 1'
#
loop_
_entity.id
_entity.type
_entity.pdbx_description
1 polymer ?
#
loop_
_entity_poly.entity_id
_entity_poly.type
_entity_poly.pdbx_seq_one_letter_code
_entity_poly.pdbx_strand_id
1 'polypeptide(L)'
;VLEALLDAELKRHSLPASALGLVGFSQGTMMALAVGLRRNPSPAAIVGYSGALPAAEVLPKDPGKAPAILLVHGDMDEVIPLDAMLIAREQLAAAGLPVEWHIAQGVGHGIDGEGLRLGGAFLKQAFAAAASVR
;
A
#
# COMPACT_ATOMS: atom_id res chain seq x y z
N VAL A 1 -15.62 7.82 -4.41
CA VAL A 1 -15.22 9.13 -3.87
C VAL A 1 -13.70 9.29 -3.89
N LEU A 2 -12.96 8.34 -3.31
CA LEU A 2 -11.50 8.42 -3.28
C LEU A 2 -10.90 8.41 -4.69
N GLU A 3 -11.37 7.55 -5.59
CA GLU A 3 -10.84 7.50 -6.95
C GLU A 3 -11.04 8.81 -7.71
N ALA A 4 -12.22 9.43 -7.58
CA ALA A 4 -12.48 10.71 -8.21
C ALA A 4 -11.55 11.80 -7.67
N LEU A 5 -11.25 11.78 -6.36
CA LEU A 5 -10.30 12.71 -5.75
C LEU A 5 -8.90 12.52 -6.31
N LEU A 6 -8.45 11.27 -6.41
CA LEU A 6 -7.11 10.95 -6.94
C LEU A 6 -7.00 11.40 -8.41
N ASP A 7 -8.00 11.12 -9.21
CA ASP A 7 -8.00 11.55 -10.61
C ASP A 7 -7.96 13.07 -10.73
N ALA A 8 -8.72 13.78 -9.91
CA ALA A 8 -8.76 15.24 -9.90
C ALA A 8 -7.39 15.83 -9.50
N GLU A 9 -6.74 15.25 -8.48
CA GLU A 9 -5.45 15.74 -8.03
C GLU A 9 -4.33 15.47 -9.05
N LEU A 10 -4.32 14.31 -9.68
CA LEU A 10 -3.36 14.01 -10.74
C LEU A 10 -3.52 14.98 -11.91
N LYS A 11 -4.76 15.24 -12.31
CA LYS A 11 -5.07 16.19 -13.37
C LYS A 11 -4.65 17.61 -13.00
N ARG A 12 -4.97 18.02 -11.76
CA ARG A 12 -4.64 19.36 -11.25
C ARG A 12 -3.14 19.64 -11.30
N HIS A 13 -2.31 18.63 -11.00
CA HIS A 13 -0.86 18.75 -11.00
C HIS A 13 -0.20 18.30 -12.29
N SER A 14 -0.98 17.90 -13.30
CA SER A 14 -0.48 17.39 -14.59
C SER A 14 0.49 16.22 -14.42
N LEU A 15 0.13 15.29 -13.53
CA LEU A 15 0.98 14.13 -13.21
C LEU A 15 0.33 12.82 -13.69
N PRO A 16 1.16 11.85 -14.11
CA PRO A 16 0.65 10.51 -14.44
C PRO A 16 0.37 9.70 -13.18
N ALA A 17 -0.39 8.61 -13.33
CA ALA A 17 -0.69 7.69 -12.23
C ALA A 17 0.60 7.14 -11.59
N SER A 18 1.68 6.96 -12.36
CA SER A 18 2.96 6.48 -11.85
C SER A 18 3.66 7.48 -10.91
N ALA A 19 3.14 8.69 -10.77
CA ALA A 19 3.60 9.66 -9.79
C ALA A 19 2.77 9.64 -8.49
N LEU A 20 1.80 8.72 -8.39
CA LEU A 20 0.93 8.58 -7.23
C LEU A 20 1.46 7.52 -6.28
N GLY A 21 1.57 7.84 -5.01
CA GLY A 21 1.79 6.88 -3.94
C GLY A 21 0.66 7.00 -2.92
N LEU A 22 0.18 5.88 -2.41
CA LEU A 22 -0.87 5.85 -1.41
C LEU A 22 -0.29 5.36 -0.09
N VAL A 23 -0.54 6.12 0.97
CA VAL A 23 -0.13 5.75 2.33
C VAL A 23 -1.39 5.70 3.18
N GLY A 24 -1.61 4.57 3.84
CA GLY A 24 -2.77 4.38 4.68
C GLY A 24 -2.42 3.93 6.09
N PHE A 25 -3.31 4.23 7.02
CA PHE A 25 -3.25 3.74 8.39
C PHE A 25 -4.60 3.15 8.76
N SER A 26 -4.62 1.92 9.29
CA SER A 26 -5.84 1.23 9.74
C SER A 26 -6.87 1.14 8.61
N GLN A 27 -8.04 1.76 8.74
CA GLN A 27 -9.04 1.81 7.66
C GLN A 27 -8.48 2.48 6.40
N GLY A 28 -7.59 3.46 6.56
CA GLY A 28 -6.90 4.09 5.43
C GLY A 28 -6.09 3.09 4.61
N THR A 29 -5.47 2.10 5.27
CA THR A 29 -4.78 1.00 4.57
C THR A 29 -5.76 0.16 3.76
N MET A 30 -6.91 -0.18 4.34
CA MET A 30 -7.94 -0.93 3.62
C MET A 30 -8.43 -0.19 2.39
N MET A 31 -8.64 1.14 2.51
CA MET A 31 -9.03 1.99 1.39
C MET A 31 -7.92 2.09 0.33
N ALA A 32 -6.68 2.26 0.77
CA ALA A 32 -5.54 2.36 -0.14
C ALA A 32 -5.37 1.07 -0.96
N LEU A 33 -5.53 -0.08 -0.33
CA LEU A 33 -5.47 -1.37 -1.02
C LEU A 33 -6.68 -1.55 -1.95
N ALA A 34 -7.88 -1.25 -1.47
CA ALA A 34 -9.10 -1.42 -2.26
C ALA A 34 -9.07 -0.56 -3.54
N VAL A 35 -8.60 0.68 -3.44
CA VAL A 35 -8.54 1.59 -4.59
C VAL A 35 -7.26 1.38 -5.39
N GLY A 36 -6.11 1.30 -4.71
CA GLY A 36 -4.81 1.24 -5.36
C GLY A 36 -4.59 -0.01 -6.19
N LEU A 37 -5.05 -1.17 -5.72
CA LEU A 37 -4.90 -2.43 -6.44
C LEU A 37 -5.80 -2.54 -7.67
N ARG A 38 -6.86 -1.76 -7.72
CA ARG A 38 -7.85 -1.81 -8.80
C ARG A 38 -7.67 -0.71 -9.85
N ARG A 39 -6.86 0.31 -9.52
CA ARG A 39 -6.64 1.42 -10.45
C ARG A 39 -5.85 0.98 -11.67
N ASN A 40 -6.25 1.49 -12.81
CA ASN A 40 -5.54 1.31 -14.08
C ASN A 40 -5.47 2.69 -14.79
N PRO A 41 -4.29 3.29 -14.97
CA PRO A 41 -2.96 2.75 -14.60
C PRO A 41 -2.73 2.71 -13.08
N SER A 42 -1.87 1.80 -12.64
CA SER A 42 -1.56 1.61 -11.22
C SER A 42 -0.77 2.77 -10.63
N PRO A 43 -0.96 3.09 -9.33
CA PRO A 43 -0.04 3.97 -8.63
C PRO A 43 1.35 3.35 -8.54
N ALA A 44 2.36 4.15 -8.23
CA ALA A 44 3.72 3.65 -8.07
C ALA A 44 3.85 2.72 -6.86
N ALA A 45 3.19 3.05 -5.76
CA ALA A 45 3.32 2.31 -4.52
C ALA A 45 2.11 2.46 -3.60
N ILE A 46 1.94 1.46 -2.74
CA ILE A 46 1.05 1.53 -1.59
C ILE A 46 1.88 1.18 -0.35
N VAL A 47 1.83 2.02 0.66
CA VAL A 47 2.38 1.75 1.99
C VAL A 47 1.21 1.65 2.96
N GLY A 48 1.02 0.47 3.55
CA GLY A 48 -0.09 0.22 4.46
C GLY A 48 0.38 -0.07 5.87
N TYR A 49 -0.05 0.77 6.81
CA TYR A 49 0.23 0.62 8.23
C TYR A 49 -0.99 0.09 8.96
N SER A 50 -0.78 -0.91 9.80
CA SER A 50 -1.75 -1.36 10.82
C SER A 50 -3.15 -1.62 10.26
N GLY A 51 -3.21 -2.26 9.10
CA GLY A 51 -4.48 -2.50 8.41
C GLY A 51 -4.69 -3.95 8.02
N ALA A 52 -5.54 -4.15 7.04
CA ALA A 52 -5.91 -5.47 6.52
C ALA A 52 -6.25 -5.37 5.05
N LEU A 53 -6.22 -6.48 4.36
CA LEU A 53 -6.78 -6.60 3.01
C LEU A 53 -8.30 -6.73 3.16
N PRO A 54 -9.09 -5.81 2.59
CA PRO A 54 -10.54 -5.82 2.87
C PRO A 54 -11.29 -7.03 2.31
N ALA A 55 -10.91 -7.48 1.11
CA ALA A 55 -11.55 -8.66 0.50
C ALA A 55 -10.71 -9.14 -0.68
N ALA A 56 -10.88 -10.42 -1.04
CA ALA A 56 -10.15 -11.00 -2.17
C ALA A 56 -10.51 -10.34 -3.51
N GLU A 57 -11.71 -9.76 -3.62
CA GLU A 57 -12.18 -9.09 -4.84
C GLU A 57 -11.38 -7.84 -5.20
N VAL A 58 -10.63 -7.26 -4.24
CA VAL A 58 -9.76 -6.10 -4.52
C VAL A 58 -8.46 -6.50 -5.22
N LEU A 59 -8.14 -7.80 -5.29
CA LEU A 59 -6.93 -8.27 -5.94
C LEU A 59 -6.99 -8.00 -7.45
N PRO A 60 -5.90 -7.51 -8.05
CA PRO A 60 -5.88 -7.23 -9.48
C PRO A 60 -5.90 -8.53 -10.29
N LYS A 61 -6.54 -8.48 -11.44
CA LYS A 61 -6.55 -9.62 -12.38
C LYS A 61 -5.23 -9.78 -13.10
N ASP A 62 -4.51 -8.68 -13.27
CA ASP A 62 -3.21 -8.66 -13.94
C ASP A 62 -2.13 -8.16 -12.96
N PRO A 63 -1.39 -9.07 -12.31
CA PRO A 63 -0.39 -8.67 -11.32
C PRO A 63 0.79 -7.88 -11.91
N GLY A 64 1.02 -7.96 -13.23
CA GLY A 64 2.07 -7.19 -13.88
C GLY A 64 1.83 -5.69 -13.90
N LYS A 65 0.60 -5.26 -13.59
CA LYS A 65 0.21 -3.85 -13.54
C LYS A 65 -0.06 -3.36 -12.13
N ALA A 66 0.38 -4.09 -11.13
CA ALA A 66 0.14 -3.75 -9.74
C ALA A 66 1.20 -2.78 -9.20
N PRO A 67 0.87 -1.97 -8.20
CA PRO A 67 1.85 -1.12 -7.54
C PRO A 67 2.82 -1.94 -6.68
N ALA A 68 3.94 -1.33 -6.32
CA ALA A 68 4.80 -1.88 -5.27
C ALA A 68 4.08 -1.75 -3.92
N ILE A 69 4.20 -2.73 -3.05
CA ILE A 69 3.45 -2.77 -1.78
C ILE A 69 4.39 -3.00 -0.61
N LEU A 70 4.26 -2.16 0.42
CA LEU A 70 4.88 -2.37 1.73
C LEU A 70 3.79 -2.39 2.79
N LEU A 71 3.79 -3.41 3.63
CA LEU A 71 2.90 -3.53 4.79
C LEU A 71 3.73 -3.46 6.07
N VAL A 72 3.30 -2.62 7.00
CA VAL A 72 3.96 -2.46 8.32
C VAL A 72 2.92 -2.64 9.41
N HIS A 73 3.23 -3.44 10.42
CA HIS A 73 2.28 -3.76 11.47
C HIS A 73 2.97 -3.99 12.81
N GLY A 74 2.40 -3.44 13.87
CA GLY A 74 2.87 -3.67 15.23
C GLY A 74 2.47 -5.05 15.73
N ASP A 75 3.40 -5.75 16.39
CA ASP A 75 3.11 -7.09 16.94
C ASP A 75 2.27 -7.04 18.22
N MET A 76 2.07 -5.85 18.78
CA MET A 76 1.24 -5.61 19.97
C MET A 76 -0.08 -4.91 19.64
N ASP A 77 -0.48 -4.92 18.38
CA ASP A 77 -1.72 -4.27 17.93
C ASP A 77 -2.94 -5.05 18.45
N GLU A 78 -3.74 -4.41 19.29
CA GLU A 78 -4.94 -4.99 19.88
C GLU A 78 -6.22 -4.60 19.13
N VAL A 79 -6.12 -3.69 18.18
CA VAL A 79 -7.27 -3.26 17.36
C VAL A 79 -7.37 -4.13 16.11
N ILE A 80 -6.28 -4.21 15.34
CA ILE A 80 -6.17 -5.11 14.19
C ILE A 80 -4.98 -6.02 14.46
N PRO A 81 -5.19 -7.31 14.74
CA PRO A 81 -4.10 -8.22 15.07
C PRO A 81 -3.05 -8.33 13.96
N LEU A 82 -1.83 -8.60 14.33
CA LEU A 82 -0.73 -8.84 13.37
C LEU A 82 -1.11 -9.89 12.32
N ASP A 83 -1.92 -10.88 12.70
CA ASP A 83 -2.37 -11.92 11.78
C ASP A 83 -3.04 -11.35 10.53
N ALA A 84 -3.73 -10.21 10.65
CA ALA A 84 -4.36 -9.57 9.50
C ALA A 84 -3.34 -9.17 8.44
N MET A 85 -2.17 -8.66 8.86
CA MET A 85 -1.09 -8.33 7.93
C MET A 85 -0.48 -9.58 7.31
N LEU A 86 -0.29 -10.63 8.11
CA LEU A 86 0.27 -11.89 7.62
C LEU A 86 -0.64 -12.55 6.60
N ILE A 87 -1.96 -12.53 6.84
CA ILE A 87 -2.96 -13.03 5.89
C ILE A 87 -2.95 -12.19 4.61
N ALA A 88 -2.93 -10.87 4.73
CA ALA A 88 -2.88 -9.98 3.58
C ALA A 88 -1.65 -10.26 2.72
N ARG A 89 -0.49 -10.41 3.35
CA ARG A 89 0.75 -10.73 2.65
C ARG A 89 0.63 -12.04 1.88
N GLU A 90 0.07 -13.08 2.50
CA GLU A 90 -0.09 -14.37 1.86
C GLU A 90 -1.05 -14.30 0.68
N GLN A 91 -2.16 -13.61 0.82
CA GLN A 91 -3.15 -13.47 -0.25
C GLN A 91 -2.59 -12.68 -1.43
N LEU A 92 -1.86 -11.62 -1.17
CA LEU A 92 -1.22 -10.82 -2.22
C LEU A 92 -0.13 -11.64 -2.94
N ALA A 93 0.69 -12.36 -2.20
CA ALA A 93 1.71 -13.22 -2.78
C ALA A 93 1.10 -14.34 -3.63
N ALA A 94 0.01 -14.95 -3.17
CA ALA A 94 -0.69 -15.99 -3.92
C ALA A 94 -1.29 -15.45 -5.23
N ALA A 95 -1.62 -14.16 -5.27
CA ALA A 95 -2.09 -13.49 -6.48
C ALA A 95 -0.95 -13.03 -7.40
N GLY A 96 0.30 -13.35 -7.07
CA GLY A 96 1.46 -13.00 -7.88
C GLY A 96 2.01 -11.61 -7.61
N LEU A 97 1.63 -10.98 -6.50
CA LEU A 97 2.06 -9.63 -6.13
C LEU A 97 3.20 -9.71 -5.12
N PRO A 98 4.41 -9.21 -5.45
CA PRO A 98 5.47 -9.14 -4.47
C PRO A 98 5.13 -8.09 -3.41
N VAL A 99 5.27 -8.47 -2.14
CA VAL A 99 4.98 -7.62 -1.01
C VAL A 99 6.18 -7.58 -0.08
N GLU A 100 6.65 -6.38 0.23
CA GLU A 100 7.59 -6.19 1.33
C GLU A 100 6.79 -5.96 2.60
N TRP A 101 7.33 -6.37 3.74
CA TRP A 101 6.63 -6.27 5.01
C TRP A 101 7.61 -6.10 6.15
N HIS A 102 7.13 -5.45 7.21
CA HIS A 102 7.91 -5.20 8.41
C HIS A 102 7.02 -5.36 9.64
N ILE A 103 7.49 -6.14 10.60
CA ILE A 103 6.83 -6.29 11.89
C ILE A 103 7.53 -5.35 12.88
N ALA A 104 6.77 -4.38 13.40
CA ALA A 104 7.26 -3.41 14.37
C ALA A 104 7.13 -4.01 15.77
N GLN A 105 8.26 -4.40 16.36
CA GLN A 105 8.29 -5.05 17.67
C GLN A 105 7.91 -4.06 18.77
N GLY A 106 7.03 -4.50 19.66
CA GLY A 106 6.59 -3.71 20.81
C GLY A 106 5.63 -2.57 20.46
N VAL A 107 5.17 -2.51 19.21
CA VAL A 107 4.29 -1.43 18.74
C VAL A 107 2.86 -1.92 18.71
N GLY A 108 1.94 -1.11 19.23
CA GLY A 108 0.50 -1.36 19.19
C GLY A 108 -0.12 -0.89 17.88
N HIS A 109 -1.35 -0.37 17.97
CA HIS A 109 -2.07 0.18 16.82
C HIS A 109 -1.54 1.58 16.52
N GLY A 110 -0.42 1.66 15.84
CA GLY A 110 0.26 2.92 15.56
C GLY A 110 1.41 2.73 14.59
N ILE A 111 2.17 3.79 14.40
CA ILE A 111 3.34 3.83 13.50
C ILE A 111 4.52 4.34 14.31
N ASP A 112 5.60 3.56 14.39
CA ASP A 112 6.82 3.99 15.06
C ASP A 112 7.78 4.69 14.09
N GLY A 113 8.90 5.21 14.62
CA GLY A 113 9.89 5.92 13.83
C GLY A 113 10.52 5.06 12.73
N GLU A 114 10.78 3.79 13.04
CA GLU A 114 11.34 2.86 12.05
C GLU A 114 10.33 2.57 10.93
N GLY A 115 9.06 2.38 11.27
CA GLY A 115 8.00 2.20 10.29
C GLY A 115 7.87 3.39 9.35
N LEU A 116 7.96 4.61 9.88
CA LEU A 116 7.95 5.83 9.06
C LEU A 116 9.17 5.90 8.14
N ARG A 117 10.35 5.58 8.67
CA ARG A 117 11.58 5.58 7.88
C ARG A 117 11.50 4.59 6.72
N LEU A 118 11.04 3.38 6.99
CA LEU A 118 10.89 2.34 5.97
C LEU A 118 9.87 2.74 4.91
N GLY A 119 8.74 3.31 5.32
CA GLY A 119 7.72 3.80 4.39
C GLY A 119 8.24 4.87 3.47
N GLY A 120 8.96 5.85 4.00
CA GLY A 120 9.56 6.92 3.22
C GLY A 120 10.60 6.41 2.23
N ALA A 121 11.48 5.50 2.66
CA ALA A 121 12.48 4.91 1.79
C ALA A 121 11.84 4.07 0.68
N PHE A 122 10.79 3.34 1.01
CA PHE A 122 10.06 2.53 0.04
C PHE A 122 9.42 3.41 -1.05
N LEU A 123 8.76 4.48 -0.65
CA LEU A 123 8.16 5.43 -1.60
C LEU A 123 9.20 6.06 -2.50
N LYS A 124 10.33 6.49 -1.94
CA LYS A 124 11.41 7.09 -2.71
C LYS A 124 11.92 6.13 -3.80
N GLN A 125 12.13 4.88 -3.43
CA GLN A 125 12.59 3.85 -4.37
C GLN A 125 11.54 3.56 -5.44
N ALA A 126 10.27 3.45 -5.05
CA ALA A 126 9.18 3.18 -5.99
C ALA A 126 9.00 4.31 -6.99
N PHE A 127 9.04 5.56 -6.55
CA PHE A 127 8.95 6.71 -7.43
C PHE A 127 10.15 6.79 -8.39
N ALA A 128 11.35 6.49 -7.93
CA ALA A 128 12.53 6.46 -8.78
C ALA A 128 12.41 5.38 -9.87
N ALA A 129 11.94 4.19 -9.50
CA ALA A 129 11.71 3.10 -10.44
C ALA A 129 10.63 3.46 -11.47
N ALA A 130 9.52 4.07 -11.03
CA ALA A 130 8.45 4.51 -11.92
C ALA A 130 8.92 5.61 -12.87
N ALA A 131 9.75 6.54 -12.40
CA ALA A 131 10.28 7.62 -13.23
C ALA A 131 11.21 7.09 -14.35
N SER A 132 11.95 6.01 -14.10
CA SER A 132 12.89 5.45 -15.07
C SER A 132 12.20 4.80 -16.27
N VAL A 133 10.90 4.48 -16.18
CA VAL A 133 10.12 3.86 -17.26
C VAL A 133 9.10 4.81 -17.89
N ARG A 134 9.07 6.04 -17.42
CA ARG A 134 8.18 7.08 -17.99
C ARG A 134 8.77 7.70 -19.23
#